data_de43e226ce3328579a9a25d1a56cf9a8
#
_entry.id   de43e226ce3328579a9a25d1a56cf9a8
#
_cell.length_a   1.000
_cell.length_b   1.000
_cell.length_c   1.000
_cell.angle_alpha   90.00
_cell.angle_beta   90.00
_cell.angle_gamma   90.00
#
_symmetry.space_group_name_H-M   'P 1'
#
loop_
_entity.id
_entity.type
_entity.pdbx_description
1 polymer ?
#
loop_
_entity_poly.entity_id
_entity_poly.type
_entity_poly.pdbx_seq_one_letter_code
_entity_poly.pdbx_strand_id
1 'polypeptide(L)'
;MMRKILGPPGTGKTTRLLHYAQTFLKLGTPIDKIGYFAFTKKAATEAKERMLDQNPNISEKELKHFRTLHSLAFWKLGMKKSQVMQDEHYEDIGRQLGIEVTVYSNGQETTGFVNSDSEYFNIINAARIKEISTEAEYNTDMYSQDLDRNLLHILKAELDNYKKAYSLKDYTDMIENFIVSELCPKYDVVFIDEAQDLSPIQWKMFDILKKNS
;
A
#
# COMPACT_ATOMS: atom_id res chain seq x y z
N MET A 1 2.20 15.26 -18.12
CA MET A 1 0.87 15.90 -18.00
C MET A 1 -0.06 14.97 -17.21
N MET A 2 -0.72 15.41 -16.12
CA MET A 2 -1.66 14.59 -15.34
C MET A 2 -3.10 14.78 -15.86
N ARG A 3 -3.84 13.67 -16.01
CA ARG A 3 -5.29 13.68 -16.33
C ARG A 3 -6.06 12.96 -15.23
N LYS A 4 -7.23 13.48 -14.85
CA LYS A 4 -8.13 12.86 -13.87
C LYS A 4 -9.40 12.39 -14.58
N ILE A 5 -9.85 11.18 -14.25
CA ILE A 5 -11.13 10.63 -14.68
C ILE A 5 -12.03 10.61 -13.45
N LEU A 6 -13.09 11.39 -13.47
CA LEU A 6 -14.05 11.50 -12.38
C LEU A 6 -15.37 10.84 -12.77
N GLY A 7 -16.02 10.22 -11.82
CA GLY A 7 -17.35 9.60 -12.01
C GLY A 7 -17.75 8.75 -10.80
N PRO A 8 -19.06 8.54 -10.58
CA PRO A 8 -19.54 7.66 -9.53
C PRO A 8 -19.10 6.19 -9.74
N PRO A 9 -19.25 5.31 -8.74
CA PRO A 9 -19.03 3.87 -8.91
C PRO A 9 -19.83 3.31 -10.09
N GLY A 10 -19.27 2.33 -10.81
CA GLY A 10 -19.94 1.66 -11.94
C GLY A 10 -19.95 2.42 -13.27
N THR A 11 -19.35 3.61 -13.37
CA THR A 11 -19.33 4.41 -14.62
C THR A 11 -18.21 4.05 -15.59
N GLY A 12 -17.53 2.92 -15.37
CA GLY A 12 -16.49 2.43 -16.29
C GLY A 12 -15.14 3.16 -16.18
N LYS A 13 -14.81 3.79 -15.05
CA LYS A 13 -13.51 4.46 -14.83
C LYS A 13 -12.34 3.52 -15.11
N THR A 14 -12.32 2.34 -14.47
CA THR A 14 -11.31 1.29 -14.68
C THR A 14 -11.22 0.87 -16.15
N THR A 15 -12.34 0.65 -16.82
CA THR A 15 -12.39 0.31 -18.25
C THR A 15 -11.74 1.40 -19.09
N ARG A 16 -12.00 2.66 -18.76
CA ARG A 16 -11.43 3.80 -19.47
C ARG A 16 -9.92 3.92 -19.23
N LEU A 17 -9.44 3.67 -18.01
CA LEU A 17 -8.00 3.63 -17.69
C LEU A 17 -7.30 2.55 -18.50
N LEU A 18 -7.85 1.33 -18.55
CA LEU A 18 -7.31 0.22 -19.35
C LEU A 18 -7.31 0.54 -20.83
N HIS A 19 -8.35 1.19 -21.34
CA HIS A 19 -8.41 1.65 -22.74
C HIS A 19 -7.27 2.64 -23.05
N TYR A 20 -6.95 3.56 -22.13
CA TYR A 20 -5.79 4.43 -22.31
C TYR A 20 -4.47 3.65 -22.28
N ALA A 21 -4.30 2.71 -21.35
CA ALA A 21 -3.10 1.87 -21.31
C ALA A 21 -2.90 1.12 -22.65
N GLN A 22 -3.95 0.56 -23.21
CA GLN A 22 -3.93 -0.05 -24.55
C GLN A 22 -3.60 0.94 -25.66
N THR A 23 -4.11 2.16 -25.57
CA THR A 23 -3.81 3.19 -26.57
C THR A 23 -2.31 3.50 -26.56
N PHE A 24 -1.69 3.66 -25.41
CA PHE A 24 -0.24 3.84 -25.31
C PHE A 24 0.53 2.65 -25.88
N LEU A 25 0.09 1.44 -25.57
CA LEU A 25 0.69 0.21 -26.13
C LEU A 25 0.62 0.19 -27.66
N LYS A 26 -0.55 0.51 -28.25
CA LYS A 26 -0.75 0.59 -29.71
C LYS A 26 0.07 1.71 -30.37
N LEU A 27 0.38 2.77 -29.64
CA LEU A 27 1.27 3.85 -30.09
C LEU A 27 2.76 3.50 -29.97
N GLY A 28 3.09 2.28 -29.52
CA GLY A 28 4.46 1.77 -29.47
C GLY A 28 5.14 1.96 -28.10
N THR A 29 4.44 2.40 -27.05
CA THR A 29 5.01 2.43 -25.70
C THR A 29 5.29 1.02 -25.23
N PRO A 30 6.53 0.67 -24.84
CA PRO A 30 6.84 -0.66 -24.33
C PRO A 30 6.00 -0.99 -23.08
N ILE A 31 5.50 -2.22 -22.98
CA ILE A 31 4.61 -2.63 -21.88
C ILE A 31 5.26 -2.50 -20.52
N ASP A 32 6.57 -2.68 -20.41
CA ASP A 32 7.34 -2.50 -19.17
C ASP A 32 7.55 -1.02 -18.79
N LYS A 33 7.15 -0.08 -19.65
CA LYS A 33 7.12 1.36 -19.40
C LYS A 33 5.72 1.88 -19.05
N ILE A 34 4.74 0.99 -19.00
CA ILE A 34 3.37 1.30 -18.58
C ILE A 34 3.18 0.80 -17.15
N GLY A 35 3.05 1.72 -16.19
CA GLY A 35 2.68 1.42 -14.81
C GLY A 35 1.16 1.49 -14.63
N TYR A 36 0.54 0.43 -14.12
CA TYR A 36 -0.87 0.41 -13.74
C TYR A 36 -0.99 -0.04 -12.29
N PHE A 37 -1.46 0.86 -11.43
CA PHE A 37 -1.55 0.62 -10.00
C PHE A 37 -3.00 0.65 -9.54
N ALA A 38 -3.48 -0.48 -9.03
CA ALA A 38 -4.79 -0.61 -8.43
C ALA A 38 -4.71 -0.55 -6.91
N PHE A 39 -5.80 -0.17 -6.27
CA PHE A 39 -5.88 -0.12 -4.82
C PHE A 39 -5.85 -1.53 -4.20
N THR A 40 -6.55 -2.51 -4.80
CA THR A 40 -6.61 -3.88 -4.32
C THR A 40 -5.85 -4.85 -5.22
N LYS A 41 -5.38 -5.96 -4.66
CA LYS A 41 -4.77 -7.07 -5.40
C LYS A 41 -5.76 -7.67 -6.42
N LYS A 42 -7.04 -7.81 -6.01
CA LYS A 42 -8.10 -8.28 -6.90
C LYS A 42 -8.27 -7.37 -8.11
N ALA A 43 -8.34 -6.05 -7.91
CA ALA A 43 -8.46 -5.09 -9.01
C ALA A 43 -7.22 -5.10 -9.93
N ALA A 44 -6.01 -5.26 -9.36
CA ALA A 44 -4.80 -5.41 -10.16
C ALA A 44 -4.79 -6.69 -11.02
N THR A 45 -5.28 -7.81 -10.46
CA THR A 45 -5.42 -9.09 -11.19
C THR A 45 -6.44 -8.95 -12.31
N GLU A 46 -7.61 -8.40 -12.03
CA GLU A 46 -8.64 -8.14 -13.03
C GLU A 46 -8.15 -7.24 -14.18
N ALA A 47 -7.37 -6.20 -13.85
CA ALA A 47 -6.76 -5.35 -14.85
C ALA A 47 -5.78 -6.12 -15.75
N LYS A 48 -4.98 -7.04 -15.20
CA LYS A 48 -4.09 -7.91 -15.97
C LYS A 48 -4.89 -8.83 -16.91
N GLU A 49 -5.89 -9.53 -16.39
CA GLU A 49 -6.72 -10.46 -17.15
C GLU A 49 -7.35 -9.74 -18.35
N ARG A 50 -7.96 -8.57 -18.13
CA ARG A 50 -8.53 -7.77 -19.21
C ARG A 50 -7.49 -7.30 -20.26
N MET A 51 -6.26 -7.01 -19.82
CA MET A 51 -5.18 -6.65 -20.75
C MET A 51 -4.73 -7.85 -21.57
N LEU A 52 -4.65 -9.05 -20.98
CA LEU A 52 -4.29 -10.29 -21.68
C LEU A 52 -5.35 -10.69 -22.71
N ASP A 53 -6.63 -10.65 -22.32
CA ASP A 53 -7.75 -10.99 -23.21
C ASP A 53 -7.77 -10.14 -24.48
N GLN A 54 -7.39 -8.88 -24.35
CA GLN A 54 -7.41 -7.92 -25.47
C GLN A 54 -6.08 -7.84 -26.22
N ASN A 55 -5.01 -8.47 -25.72
CA ASN A 55 -3.68 -8.46 -26.31
C ASN A 55 -3.05 -9.86 -26.23
N PRO A 56 -3.48 -10.83 -27.08
CA PRO A 56 -3.03 -12.23 -26.99
C PRO A 56 -1.51 -12.43 -27.14
N ASN A 57 -0.81 -11.44 -27.69
CA ASN A 57 0.65 -11.49 -27.88
C ASN A 57 1.43 -11.07 -26.65
N ILE A 58 0.77 -10.62 -25.56
CA ILE A 58 1.41 -10.21 -24.31
C ILE A 58 1.30 -11.35 -23.30
N SER A 59 2.39 -11.68 -22.65
CA SER A 59 2.41 -12.65 -21.57
C SER A 59 2.15 -11.99 -20.20
N GLU A 60 1.65 -12.75 -19.24
CA GLU A 60 1.45 -12.26 -17.86
C GLU A 60 2.73 -11.70 -17.24
N LYS A 61 3.90 -12.28 -17.57
CA LYS A 61 5.21 -11.84 -17.08
C LYS A 61 5.57 -10.42 -17.54
N GLU A 62 5.08 -10.00 -18.69
CA GLU A 62 5.31 -8.65 -19.20
C GLU A 62 4.46 -7.61 -18.48
N LEU A 63 3.29 -8.00 -17.92
CA LEU A 63 2.42 -7.15 -17.10
C LEU A 63 2.91 -7.01 -15.64
N LYS A 64 4.21 -7.10 -15.40
CA LYS A 64 4.83 -7.03 -14.06
C LYS A 64 4.57 -5.71 -13.32
N HIS A 65 4.20 -4.64 -14.05
CA HIS A 65 3.89 -3.33 -13.51
C HIS A 65 2.38 -3.06 -13.34
N PHE A 66 1.53 -4.07 -13.59
CA PHE A 66 0.11 -4.05 -13.26
C PHE A 66 -0.07 -4.68 -11.87
N ARG A 67 -0.07 -3.87 -10.82
CA ARG A 67 -0.02 -4.34 -9.41
C ARG A 67 -0.51 -3.28 -8.42
N THR A 68 -0.47 -3.59 -7.12
CA THR A 68 -0.68 -2.59 -6.07
C THR A 68 0.61 -1.83 -5.76
N LEU A 69 0.51 -0.64 -5.14
CA LEU A 69 1.68 0.12 -4.70
C LEU A 69 2.53 -0.68 -3.70
N HIS A 70 1.90 -1.38 -2.73
CA HIS A 70 2.61 -2.24 -1.79
C HIS A 70 3.36 -3.39 -2.49
N SER A 71 2.72 -4.02 -3.47
CA SER A 71 3.37 -5.07 -4.26
C SER A 71 4.57 -4.54 -5.06
N LEU A 72 4.51 -3.29 -5.55
CA LEU A 72 5.66 -2.64 -6.19
C LEU A 72 6.79 -2.43 -5.19
N ALA A 73 6.47 -1.86 -4.01
CA ALA A 73 7.45 -1.61 -2.96
C ALA A 73 8.11 -2.92 -2.49
N PHE A 74 7.32 -3.95 -2.16
CA PHE A 74 7.81 -5.26 -1.78
C PHE A 74 8.81 -5.84 -2.79
N TRP A 75 8.44 -5.82 -4.07
CA TRP A 75 9.28 -6.35 -5.14
C TRP A 75 10.57 -5.53 -5.34
N LYS A 76 10.46 -4.20 -5.36
CA LYS A 76 11.60 -3.32 -5.60
C LYS A 76 12.60 -3.30 -4.45
N LEU A 77 12.13 -3.45 -3.23
CA LEU A 77 12.97 -3.59 -2.04
C LEU A 77 13.60 -4.99 -1.91
N GLY A 78 13.28 -5.93 -2.82
CA GLY A 78 13.80 -7.30 -2.77
C GLY A 78 13.39 -8.07 -1.51
N MET A 79 12.23 -7.74 -0.93
CA MET A 79 11.76 -8.34 0.32
C MET A 79 11.33 -9.79 0.14
N LYS A 80 11.51 -10.58 1.20
CA LYS A 80 10.99 -11.95 1.31
C LYS A 80 9.71 -11.94 2.16
N LYS A 81 8.82 -12.90 1.94
CA LYS A 81 7.59 -13.03 2.75
C LYS A 81 7.87 -13.20 4.24
N SER A 82 8.97 -13.88 4.61
CA SER A 82 9.40 -14.03 6.00
C SER A 82 9.87 -12.73 6.68
N GLN A 83 10.01 -11.65 5.94
CA GLN A 83 10.35 -10.33 6.46
C GLN A 83 9.13 -9.43 6.64
N VAL A 84 7.93 -9.94 6.38
CA VAL A 84 6.67 -9.19 6.52
C VAL A 84 6.05 -9.50 7.87
N MET A 85 5.67 -8.46 8.61
CA MET A 85 4.89 -8.61 9.84
C MET A 85 3.61 -9.41 9.55
N GLN A 86 3.34 -10.39 10.40
CA GLN A 86 2.12 -11.20 10.40
C GLN A 86 1.35 -10.95 11.69
N ASP A 87 0.11 -11.40 11.74
CA ASP A 87 -0.81 -11.21 12.86
C ASP A 87 -0.19 -11.71 14.19
N GLU A 88 0.46 -12.86 14.17
CA GLU A 88 1.15 -13.47 15.31
C GLU A 88 2.23 -12.58 15.95
N HIS A 89 2.90 -11.73 15.15
CA HIS A 89 3.92 -10.82 15.68
C HIS A 89 3.28 -9.68 16.49
N TYR A 90 2.11 -9.19 16.09
CA TYR A 90 1.38 -8.17 16.87
C TYR A 90 0.81 -8.75 18.15
N GLU A 91 0.31 -9.99 18.11
CA GLU A 91 -0.14 -10.73 19.29
C GLU A 91 1.01 -10.98 20.28
N ASP A 92 2.21 -11.32 19.78
CA ASP A 92 3.39 -11.50 20.60
C ASP A 92 3.79 -10.20 21.31
N ILE A 93 3.79 -9.08 20.61
CA ILE A 93 4.08 -7.76 21.21
C ILE A 93 3.03 -7.43 22.27
N GLY A 94 1.76 -7.61 21.96
CA GLY A 94 0.67 -7.39 22.91
C GLY A 94 0.83 -8.24 24.19
N ARG A 95 1.12 -9.52 24.04
CA ARG A 95 1.34 -10.46 25.14
C ARG A 95 2.50 -10.03 26.06
N GLN A 96 3.59 -9.53 25.49
CA GLN A 96 4.75 -9.03 26.27
C GLN A 96 4.38 -7.82 27.12
N LEU A 97 3.43 -7.02 26.68
CA LEU A 97 2.98 -5.80 27.39
C LEU A 97 1.68 -6.00 28.20
N GLY A 98 1.15 -7.23 28.24
CA GLY A 98 -0.12 -7.52 28.92
C GLY A 98 -1.35 -6.91 28.26
N ILE A 99 -1.29 -6.65 26.94
CA ILE A 99 -2.39 -6.14 26.14
C ILE A 99 -3.01 -7.31 25.37
N GLU A 100 -4.30 -7.47 25.46
CA GLU A 100 -5.03 -8.40 24.59
C GLU A 100 -5.11 -7.80 23.17
N VAL A 101 -4.52 -8.49 22.22
CA VAL A 101 -4.51 -8.12 20.82
C VAL A 101 -5.07 -9.29 20.02
N THR A 102 -6.19 -9.07 19.36
CA THR A 102 -6.71 -10.00 18.37
C THR A 102 -6.58 -9.35 17.01
N VAL A 103 -5.81 -9.95 16.13
CA VAL A 103 -5.59 -9.42 14.79
C VAL A 103 -6.44 -10.19 13.81
N TYR A 104 -7.33 -9.49 13.10
CA TYR A 104 -8.14 -10.07 12.04
C TYR A 104 -7.53 -9.72 10.67
N SER A 105 -6.77 -10.64 10.11
CA SER A 105 -6.31 -10.51 8.72
C SER A 105 -7.46 -10.80 7.77
N ASN A 106 -8.05 -9.77 7.19
CA ASN A 106 -9.06 -9.93 6.13
C ASN A 106 -8.44 -10.31 4.77
N GLY A 107 -7.17 -10.71 4.73
CA GLY A 107 -6.48 -11.06 3.48
C GLY A 107 -6.33 -9.91 2.49
N GLN A 108 -6.72 -8.71 2.86
CA GLN A 108 -6.59 -7.52 2.03
C GLN A 108 -5.28 -6.80 2.34
N GLU A 109 -4.23 -7.14 1.60
CA GLU A 109 -2.91 -6.47 1.61
C GLU A 109 -2.96 -4.98 1.24
N THR A 110 -4.15 -4.35 1.25
CA THR A 110 -4.39 -3.13 0.49
C THR A 110 -4.35 -1.86 1.28
N THR A 111 -4.55 -1.90 2.58
CA THR A 111 -4.71 -0.66 3.36
C THR A 111 -3.55 -0.36 4.29
N GLY A 112 -2.66 -1.32 4.54
CA GLY A 112 -1.65 -1.17 5.59
C GLY A 112 -2.25 -1.09 7.00
N PHE A 113 -3.56 -1.27 7.14
CA PHE A 113 -4.21 -1.35 8.43
C PHE A 113 -4.03 -2.75 9.01
N VAL A 114 -3.51 -2.80 10.21
CA VAL A 114 -3.68 -3.94 11.09
C VAL A 114 -5.09 -3.82 11.64
N ASN A 115 -5.99 -4.71 11.24
CA ASN A 115 -7.27 -4.84 11.92
C ASN A 115 -6.99 -5.51 13.26
N SER A 116 -6.64 -4.73 14.28
CA SER A 116 -6.50 -5.23 15.64
C SER A 116 -7.62 -4.65 16.49
N ASP A 117 -8.11 -5.43 17.45
CA ASP A 117 -9.01 -4.91 18.48
C ASP A 117 -8.31 -3.92 19.41
N SER A 118 -6.97 -3.85 19.33
CA SER A 118 -6.19 -2.87 20.07
C SER A 118 -6.19 -1.52 19.36
N GLU A 119 -6.88 -0.56 19.92
CA GLU A 119 -6.89 0.83 19.44
C GLU A 119 -5.48 1.44 19.39
N TYR A 120 -4.57 0.99 20.23
CA TYR A 120 -3.18 1.46 20.23
C TYR A 120 -2.45 1.21 18.91
N PHE A 121 -2.55 0.00 18.35
CA PHE A 121 -1.95 -0.31 17.05
C PHE A 121 -2.61 0.49 15.93
N ASN A 122 -3.94 0.69 16.02
CA ASN A 122 -4.67 1.49 15.06
C ASN A 122 -4.21 2.95 15.08
N ILE A 123 -4.01 3.55 16.26
CA ILE A 123 -3.46 4.91 16.42
C ILE A 123 -2.07 5.00 15.81
N ILE A 124 -1.16 4.07 16.15
CA ILE A 124 0.21 4.07 15.65
C ILE A 124 0.22 3.98 14.13
N ASN A 125 -0.56 3.07 13.57
CA ASN A 125 -0.59 2.85 12.12
C ASN A 125 -1.28 4.01 11.38
N ALA A 126 -2.40 4.51 11.89
CA ALA A 126 -3.11 5.64 11.29
C ALA A 126 -2.24 6.91 11.28
N ALA A 127 -1.51 7.19 12.36
CA ALA A 127 -0.60 8.32 12.43
C ALA A 127 0.46 8.25 11.32
N ARG A 128 1.07 7.07 11.12
CA ARG A 128 2.08 6.86 10.06
C ARG A 128 1.49 7.00 8.66
N ILE A 129 0.32 6.41 8.41
CA ILE A 129 -0.37 6.48 7.11
C ILE A 129 -0.77 7.92 6.77
N LYS A 130 -1.24 8.69 7.78
CA LYS A 130 -1.61 10.11 7.65
C LYS A 130 -0.40 11.04 7.68
N GLU A 131 0.79 10.54 8.02
CA GLU A 131 2.03 11.31 8.18
C GLU A 131 1.92 12.42 9.23
N ILE A 132 1.27 12.10 10.34
CA ILE A 132 1.16 12.97 11.52
C ILE A 132 1.83 12.28 12.74
N SER A 133 1.99 13.02 13.83
CA SER A 133 2.51 12.41 15.05
C SER A 133 1.48 11.45 15.67
N THR A 134 1.98 10.40 16.36
CA THR A 134 1.11 9.48 17.12
C THR A 134 0.28 10.23 18.15
N GLU A 135 0.83 11.29 18.73
CA GLU A 135 0.14 12.16 19.68
C GLU A 135 -1.02 12.94 19.02
N ALA A 136 -0.80 13.43 17.79
CA ALA A 136 -1.86 14.13 17.06
C ALA A 136 -3.01 13.17 16.70
N GLU A 137 -2.71 11.93 16.32
CA GLU A 137 -3.71 10.92 16.03
C GLU A 137 -4.46 10.49 17.31
N TYR A 138 -3.74 10.28 18.42
CA TYR A 138 -4.30 9.94 19.72
C TYR A 138 -5.35 10.97 20.19
N ASN A 139 -5.10 12.24 19.96
CA ASN A 139 -5.99 13.34 20.39
C ASN A 139 -7.21 13.53 19.46
N THR A 140 -7.43 12.64 18.50
CA THR A 140 -8.67 12.68 17.69
C THR A 140 -9.85 12.06 18.45
N ASP A 141 -11.08 12.51 18.15
CA ASP A 141 -12.30 11.97 18.77
C ASP A 141 -12.67 10.54 18.28
N MET A 142 -11.77 9.90 17.54
CA MET A 142 -12.01 8.57 16.94
C MET A 142 -11.74 7.41 17.91
N TYR A 143 -11.03 7.66 19.02
CA TYR A 143 -10.56 6.63 19.92
C TYR A 143 -11.12 6.82 21.33
N SER A 144 -11.08 5.75 22.13
CA SER A 144 -11.49 5.80 23.53
C SER A 144 -10.64 6.80 24.32
N GLN A 145 -11.30 7.64 25.13
CA GLN A 145 -10.61 8.60 26.00
C GLN A 145 -9.91 7.94 27.21
N ASP A 146 -10.20 6.65 27.45
CA ASP A 146 -9.62 5.89 28.55
C ASP A 146 -8.28 5.21 28.21
N LEU A 147 -7.76 5.41 26.99
CA LEU A 147 -6.49 4.84 26.57
C LEU A 147 -5.30 5.47 27.35
N ASP A 148 -4.45 4.62 27.89
CA ASP A 148 -3.22 5.07 28.57
C ASP A 148 -2.20 5.56 27.54
N ARG A 149 -1.91 6.87 27.58
CA ARG A 149 -0.93 7.52 26.72
C ARG A 149 0.49 6.96 26.91
N ASN A 150 0.87 6.61 28.13
CA ASN A 150 2.19 6.03 28.39
C ASN A 150 2.31 4.66 27.75
N LEU A 151 1.26 3.85 27.85
CA LEU A 151 1.21 2.53 27.21
C LEU A 151 1.29 2.64 25.69
N LEU A 152 0.65 3.64 25.08
CA LEU A 152 0.76 3.92 23.64
C LEU A 152 2.21 4.19 23.22
N HIS A 153 2.96 5.00 24.00
CA HIS A 153 4.36 5.27 23.71
C HIS A 153 5.25 4.04 23.91
N ILE A 154 5.01 3.25 24.97
CA ILE A 154 5.73 2.00 25.22
C ILE A 154 5.47 1.01 24.07
N LEU A 155 4.20 0.82 23.69
CA LEU A 155 3.84 -0.09 22.60
C LEU A 155 4.47 0.33 21.26
N LYS A 156 4.46 1.63 20.96
CA LYS A 156 5.12 2.14 19.76
C LYS A 156 6.62 1.83 19.75
N ALA A 157 7.29 2.08 20.86
CA ALA A 157 8.73 1.80 21.00
C ALA A 157 9.01 0.29 20.86
N GLU A 158 8.17 -0.55 21.48
CA GLU A 158 8.31 -2.01 21.41
C GLU A 158 8.05 -2.55 20.01
N LEU A 159 7.04 -2.04 19.29
CA LEU A 159 6.80 -2.38 17.90
C LEU A 159 8.02 -2.06 17.02
N ASP A 160 8.63 -0.89 17.20
CA ASP A 160 9.82 -0.49 16.45
C ASP A 160 11.04 -1.37 16.80
N ASN A 161 11.23 -1.71 18.09
CA ASN A 161 12.28 -2.61 18.56
C ASN A 161 12.10 -4.03 18.04
N TYR A 162 10.88 -4.56 18.09
CA TYR A 162 10.53 -5.90 17.61
C TYR A 162 10.81 -6.02 16.10
N LYS A 163 10.32 -5.07 15.31
CA LYS A 163 10.59 -5.04 13.88
C LYS A 163 12.10 -5.02 13.58
N LYS A 164 12.86 -4.25 14.33
CA LYS A 164 14.31 -4.16 14.19
C LYS A 164 15.01 -5.46 14.58
N ALA A 165 14.66 -6.05 15.74
CA ALA A 165 15.26 -7.28 16.25
C ALA A 165 15.07 -8.47 15.31
N TYR A 166 13.87 -8.60 14.73
CA TYR A 166 13.54 -9.71 13.84
C TYR A 166 13.67 -9.36 12.35
N SER A 167 14.18 -8.18 12.01
CA SER A 167 14.31 -7.68 10.62
C SER A 167 12.97 -7.72 9.85
N LEU A 168 11.88 -7.39 10.53
CA LEU A 168 10.53 -7.38 9.98
C LEU A 168 10.13 -6.00 9.49
N LYS A 169 9.20 -5.96 8.56
CA LYS A 169 8.58 -4.76 8.02
C LYS A 169 7.07 -4.94 7.94
N ASP A 170 6.31 -3.94 8.36
CA ASP A 170 4.88 -3.87 8.09
C ASP A 170 4.61 -3.23 6.71
N TYR A 171 3.35 -3.17 6.31
CA TYR A 171 2.97 -2.61 5.01
C TYR A 171 3.30 -1.12 4.89
N THR A 172 3.21 -0.37 5.97
CA THR A 172 3.58 1.05 5.99
C THR A 172 5.09 1.23 5.83
N ASP A 173 5.92 0.39 6.50
CA ASP A 173 7.36 0.38 6.31
C ASP A 173 7.76 0.12 4.84
N MET A 174 7.01 -0.72 4.12
CA MET A 174 7.30 -1.00 2.71
C MET A 174 7.17 0.28 1.87
N ILE A 175 6.11 1.05 2.08
CA ILE A 175 5.89 2.31 1.35
C ILE A 175 6.94 3.35 1.75
N GLU A 176 7.20 3.53 3.06
CA GLU A 176 8.21 4.44 3.59
C GLU A 176 9.60 4.15 3.01
N ASN A 177 10.02 2.87 3.08
CA ASN A 177 11.31 2.45 2.56
C ASN A 177 11.42 2.61 1.04
N PHE A 178 10.34 2.36 0.28
CA PHE A 178 10.33 2.60 -1.15
C PHE A 178 10.51 4.08 -1.48
N ILE A 179 9.84 4.97 -0.73
CA ILE A 179 9.93 6.43 -0.92
C ILE A 179 11.37 6.93 -0.81
N VAL A 180 12.17 6.37 0.11
CA VAL A 180 13.57 6.78 0.34
C VAL A 180 14.60 5.98 -0.44
N SER A 181 14.20 4.90 -1.12
CA SER A 181 15.13 3.90 -1.70
C SER A 181 15.72 4.27 -3.06
N GLU A 182 15.21 5.29 -3.73
CA GLU A 182 15.54 5.64 -5.13
C GLU A 182 15.34 4.50 -6.16
N LEU A 183 14.66 3.41 -5.76
CA LEU A 183 14.41 2.22 -6.60
C LEU A 183 13.21 2.35 -7.53
N CYS A 184 12.73 3.58 -7.73
CA CYS A 184 11.58 3.84 -8.58
C CYS A 184 11.87 3.45 -10.04
N PRO A 185 11.02 2.60 -10.67
CA PRO A 185 11.13 2.35 -12.11
C PRO A 185 10.86 3.61 -12.93
N LYS A 186 11.48 3.69 -14.09
CA LYS A 186 11.16 4.73 -15.07
C LYS A 186 10.01 4.26 -15.94
N TYR A 187 8.92 5.01 -15.92
CA TYR A 187 7.73 4.78 -16.73
C TYR A 187 7.57 5.88 -17.78
N ASP A 188 6.96 5.57 -18.92
CA ASP A 188 6.51 6.58 -19.89
C ASP A 188 5.10 7.06 -19.55
N VAL A 189 4.32 6.20 -18.88
CA VAL A 189 2.99 6.52 -18.39
C VAL A 189 2.65 5.72 -17.14
N VAL A 190 1.96 6.36 -16.20
CA VAL A 190 1.47 5.74 -14.97
C VAL A 190 -0.03 5.96 -14.84
N PHE A 191 -0.75 4.88 -14.58
CA PHE A 191 -2.18 4.87 -14.26
C PHE A 191 -2.39 4.48 -12.80
N ILE A 192 -3.28 5.19 -12.12
CA ILE A 192 -3.76 4.84 -10.78
C ILE A 192 -5.27 4.67 -10.84
N ASP A 193 -5.74 3.50 -10.47
CA ASP A 193 -7.16 3.21 -10.30
C ASP A 193 -7.58 3.40 -8.85
N GLU A 194 -8.81 3.89 -8.64
CA GLU A 194 -9.38 4.24 -7.33
C GLU A 194 -8.48 5.18 -6.51
N ALA A 195 -7.92 6.20 -7.19
CA ALA A 195 -6.96 7.14 -6.59
C ALA A 195 -7.51 7.89 -5.35
N GLN A 196 -8.84 8.03 -5.21
CA GLN A 196 -9.46 8.66 -4.06
C GLN A 196 -9.29 7.86 -2.75
N ASP A 197 -8.98 6.56 -2.84
CA ASP A 197 -8.80 5.68 -1.70
C ASP A 197 -7.35 5.65 -1.19
N LEU A 198 -6.43 6.32 -1.91
CA LEU A 198 -5.03 6.38 -1.52
C LEU A 198 -4.83 7.22 -0.26
N SER A 199 -4.08 6.68 0.68
CA SER A 199 -3.62 7.41 1.87
C SER A 199 -2.55 8.47 1.53
N PRO A 200 -2.30 9.46 2.42
CA PRO A 200 -1.25 10.46 2.22
C PRO A 200 0.12 9.87 1.86
N ILE A 201 0.57 8.83 2.57
CA ILE A 201 1.85 8.19 2.28
C ILE A 201 1.87 7.48 0.92
N GLN A 202 0.75 6.88 0.49
CA GLN A 202 0.63 6.29 -0.84
C GLN A 202 0.62 7.37 -1.94
N TRP A 203 0.04 8.53 -1.68
CA TRP A 203 0.14 9.69 -2.57
C TRP A 203 1.58 10.16 -2.74
N LYS A 204 2.38 10.20 -1.67
CA LYS A 204 3.82 10.49 -1.76
C LYS A 204 4.55 9.48 -2.66
N MET A 205 4.28 8.20 -2.47
CA MET A 205 4.84 7.17 -3.35
C MET A 205 4.45 7.40 -4.81
N PHE A 206 3.18 7.73 -5.07
CA PHE A 206 2.71 8.04 -6.42
C PHE A 206 3.40 9.28 -7.01
N ASP A 207 3.64 10.33 -6.24
CA ASP A 207 4.36 11.52 -6.71
C ASP A 207 5.79 11.19 -7.14
N ILE A 208 6.44 10.22 -6.50
CA ILE A 208 7.75 9.72 -6.93
C ILE A 208 7.64 8.98 -8.26
N LEU A 209 6.63 8.09 -8.41
CA LEU A 209 6.38 7.40 -9.68
C LEU A 209 6.13 8.39 -10.81
N LYS A 210 5.36 9.44 -10.56
CA LYS A 210 5.06 10.50 -11.51
C LYS A 210 6.27 11.34 -11.89
N LYS A 211 7.18 11.64 -10.96
CA LYS A 211 8.42 12.39 -11.25
C LYS A 211 9.39 11.60 -12.14
N ASN A 212 9.27 10.28 -12.15
CA ASN A 212 10.08 9.36 -12.93
C ASN A 212 9.36 8.86 -14.20
N SER A 213 8.26 9.53 -14.61
CA SER A 213 7.47 9.20 -15.80
C SER A 213 7.45 10.34 -16.82
#